data_bc8ecf2eee6a9370e65c753f1f10473d
#
_entry.id   bc8ecf2eee6a9370e65c753f1f10473d
#
_cell.length_a   1.000
_cell.length_b   1.000
_cell.length_c   1.000
_cell.angle_alpha   90.00
_cell.angle_beta   90.00
_cell.angle_gamma   90.00
#
_symmetry.space_group_name_H-M   'P 1'
#
loop_
_entity.id
_entity.type
_entity.pdbx_description
1 polymer ?
#
loop_
_entity_poly.entity_id
_entity_poly.type
_entity_poly.pdbx_seq_one_letter_code
_entity_poly.pdbx_strand_id
1 'polypeptide(L)'
;EFVEEHPEIFNSRTGELKADYRKADELIRIIENPPLMVDYLTGQKQVIMSAELFDVPWKIKIDVHGGNRIVDLKVVKDFEPMYKEGFGRVSWVEYWGYDIQGAVYQRIEQLYSGRTEPLPFYLVAVTKEKVPDVKILHIDQSYLDTALKLVEAKIERFDLIKAGDVEPKRCEKCEYCKQTKVITKPEEFEIREA
;
A
#
# COMPACT_ATOMS: atom_id res chain seq x y z
N GLU A 1 12.30 31.06 -1.91
CA GLU A 1 11.85 30.28 -3.09
C GLU A 1 10.88 29.18 -2.63
N PHE A 2 11.30 28.07 -1.96
CA PHE A 2 10.36 26.98 -1.55
C PHE A 2 9.22 27.46 -0.62
N VAL A 3 9.50 28.34 0.33
CA VAL A 3 8.49 28.92 1.26
C VAL A 3 7.49 29.81 0.51
N GLU A 4 7.93 30.49 -0.51
CA GLU A 4 7.11 31.37 -1.34
C GLU A 4 6.22 30.57 -2.30
N GLU A 5 6.72 29.43 -2.78
CA GLU A 5 5.97 28.50 -3.66
C GLU A 5 4.94 27.68 -2.89
N HIS A 6 5.16 27.42 -1.59
CA HIS A 6 4.33 26.57 -0.74
C HIS A 6 3.89 27.25 0.57
N PRO A 7 3.25 28.42 0.51
CA PRO A 7 2.83 29.13 1.73
C PRO A 7 1.83 28.35 2.59
N GLU A 8 1.08 27.44 1.98
CA GLU A 8 0.05 26.62 2.64
C GLU A 8 0.62 25.65 3.67
N ILE A 9 1.89 25.27 3.60
CA ILE A 9 2.51 24.34 4.57
C ILE A 9 3.09 25.03 5.79
N PHE A 10 3.17 26.36 5.77
CA PHE A 10 3.68 27.17 6.87
C PHE A 10 2.55 27.83 7.67
N ASN A 11 2.81 28.09 8.93
CA ASN A 11 1.93 28.90 9.78
C ASN A 11 2.13 30.38 9.39
N SER A 12 1.08 31.03 8.92
CA SER A 12 1.15 32.42 8.45
C SER A 12 1.58 33.43 9.51
N ARG A 13 1.41 33.10 10.81
CA ARG A 13 1.75 33.99 11.95
C ARG A 13 3.18 33.78 12.43
N THR A 14 3.67 32.54 12.46
CA THR A 14 5.01 32.22 13.03
C THR A 14 6.06 31.93 11.99
N GLY A 15 5.69 31.68 10.73
CA GLY A 15 6.59 31.25 9.68
C GLY A 15 7.13 29.83 9.82
N GLU A 16 6.70 29.07 10.84
CA GLU A 16 7.11 27.71 11.08
C GLU A 16 6.25 26.72 10.29
N LEU A 17 6.81 25.53 9.99
CA LEU A 17 6.06 24.42 9.41
C LEU A 17 4.86 24.07 10.29
N LYS A 18 3.71 23.79 9.67
CA LYS A 18 2.56 23.22 10.38
C LYS A 18 2.90 21.84 10.95
N ALA A 19 2.16 21.39 11.96
CA ALA A 19 2.46 20.18 12.73
C ALA A 19 2.65 18.93 11.86
N ASP A 20 1.80 18.73 10.87
CA ASP A 20 1.87 17.56 9.98
C ASP A 20 3.14 17.54 9.14
N TYR A 21 3.57 18.70 8.66
CA TYR A 21 4.81 18.83 7.87
C TYR A 21 6.06 18.72 8.75
N ARG A 22 6.02 19.21 10.01
CA ARG A 22 7.11 18.96 10.97
C ARG A 22 7.27 17.47 11.25
N LYS A 23 6.16 16.73 11.38
CA LYS A 23 6.23 15.28 11.57
C LYS A 23 6.80 14.58 10.34
N ALA A 24 6.45 15.02 9.13
CA ALA A 24 7.04 14.51 7.90
C ALA A 24 8.55 14.75 7.84
N ASP A 25 9.00 15.98 8.15
CA ASP A 25 10.43 16.33 8.21
C ASP A 25 11.20 15.48 9.23
N GLU A 26 10.62 15.26 10.43
CA GLU A 26 11.18 14.35 11.43
C GLU A 26 11.36 12.93 10.89
N LEU A 27 10.33 12.36 10.24
CA LEU A 27 10.37 11.01 9.68
C LEU A 27 11.38 10.90 8.53
N ILE A 28 11.50 11.93 7.68
CA ILE A 28 12.51 11.98 6.62
C ILE A 28 13.91 11.88 7.22
N ARG A 29 14.23 12.68 8.23
CA ARG A 29 15.53 12.63 8.90
C ARG A 29 15.83 11.27 9.53
N ILE A 30 14.81 10.61 10.09
CA ILE A 30 14.94 9.27 10.67
C ILE A 30 15.25 8.23 9.60
N ILE A 31 14.62 8.31 8.44
CA ILE A 31 14.85 7.39 7.31
C ILE A 31 16.20 7.64 6.65
N GLU A 32 16.64 8.89 6.54
CA GLU A 32 17.89 9.27 5.88
C GLU A 32 19.15 9.09 6.76
N ASN A 33 18.98 8.84 8.07
CA ASN A 33 20.11 8.68 8.98
C ASN A 33 20.80 7.29 8.89
N PRO A 34 20.09 6.14 8.83
CA PRO A 34 20.75 4.84 8.72
C PRO A 34 21.29 4.60 7.30
N PRO A 35 22.61 4.37 7.11
CA PRO A 35 23.21 4.18 5.77
C PRO A 35 22.52 3.08 4.95
N LEU A 36 22.08 2.01 5.60
CA LEU A 36 21.37 0.91 4.93
C LEU A 36 20.02 1.36 4.35
N MET A 37 19.27 2.20 5.06
CA MET A 37 18.01 2.74 4.53
C MET A 37 18.24 3.65 3.33
N VAL A 38 19.26 4.49 3.39
CA VAL A 38 19.66 5.36 2.27
C VAL A 38 20.02 4.52 1.05
N ASP A 39 20.79 3.42 1.23
CA ASP A 39 21.12 2.49 0.14
C ASP A 39 19.87 1.88 -0.48
N TYR A 40 18.93 1.37 0.33
CA TYR A 40 17.68 0.80 -0.17
C TYR A 40 16.80 1.84 -0.88
N LEU A 41 16.81 3.06 -0.41
CA LEU A 41 16.07 4.16 -1.02
C LEU A 41 16.84 4.83 -2.18
N THR A 42 18.02 4.36 -2.56
CA THR A 42 18.78 4.84 -3.71
C THR A 42 18.31 4.13 -5.00
N GLY A 43 18.05 4.90 -6.05
CA GLY A 43 17.58 4.39 -7.34
C GLY A 43 16.66 5.37 -8.07
N GLN A 44 16.06 4.93 -9.14
CA GLN A 44 15.06 5.70 -9.88
C GLN A 44 13.78 5.83 -9.06
N LYS A 45 13.26 7.05 -8.93
CA LYS A 45 12.08 7.35 -8.12
C LYS A 45 10.81 7.40 -8.95
N GLN A 46 9.71 6.92 -8.35
CA GLN A 46 8.37 7.06 -8.91
C GLN A 46 8.24 6.53 -10.34
N VAL A 47 8.86 5.35 -10.60
CA VAL A 47 8.93 4.73 -11.92
C VAL A 47 7.57 4.15 -12.29
N ILE A 48 7.01 4.63 -13.42
CA ILE A 48 5.73 4.16 -13.94
C ILE A 48 6.02 3.07 -14.97
N MET A 49 5.37 1.92 -14.81
CA MET A 49 5.41 0.79 -15.73
C MET A 49 4.00 0.30 -16.03
N SER A 50 3.80 -0.25 -17.24
CA SER A 50 2.53 -0.84 -17.64
C SER A 50 2.79 -2.15 -18.39
N ALA A 51 1.98 -3.15 -18.11
CA ALA A 51 1.98 -4.42 -18.83
C ALA A 51 0.60 -5.05 -18.75
N GLU A 52 0.33 -6.03 -19.62
CA GLU A 52 -0.83 -6.88 -19.51
C GLU A 52 -0.53 -8.05 -18.57
N LEU A 53 -1.42 -8.30 -17.62
CA LEU A 53 -1.31 -9.39 -16.66
C LEU A 53 -2.70 -9.97 -16.41
N PHE A 54 -2.87 -11.28 -16.64
CA PHE A 54 -4.15 -11.98 -16.55
C PHE A 54 -5.24 -11.36 -17.45
N ASP A 55 -4.86 -11.06 -18.70
CA ASP A 55 -5.70 -10.46 -19.75
C ASP A 55 -6.29 -9.07 -19.39
N VAL A 56 -5.72 -8.41 -18.37
CA VAL A 56 -6.11 -7.07 -17.93
C VAL A 56 -4.91 -6.12 -18.01
N PRO A 57 -5.10 -4.86 -18.50
CA PRO A 57 -4.04 -3.87 -18.52
C PRO A 57 -3.78 -3.31 -17.12
N TRP A 58 -2.53 -3.35 -16.70
CA TRP A 58 -2.06 -2.82 -15.42
C TRP A 58 -1.13 -1.64 -15.61
N LYS A 59 -1.21 -0.72 -14.67
CA LYS A 59 -0.26 0.38 -14.49
C LYS A 59 0.16 0.44 -13.04
N ILE A 60 1.47 0.40 -12.81
CA ILE A 60 2.07 0.50 -11.49
C ILE A 60 2.94 1.76 -11.39
N LYS A 61 3.25 2.15 -10.16
CA LYS A 61 4.17 3.23 -9.85
C LYS A 61 5.05 2.81 -8.69
N ILE A 62 6.29 2.42 -9.01
CA ILE A 62 7.29 1.95 -8.05
C ILE A 62 7.93 3.17 -7.36
N ASP A 63 7.97 3.19 -6.03
CA ASP A 63 8.59 4.29 -5.29
C ASP A 63 10.08 4.39 -5.57
N VAL A 64 10.80 3.27 -5.52
CA VAL A 64 12.23 3.20 -5.83
C VAL A 64 12.57 1.93 -6.62
N HIS A 65 13.06 2.11 -7.84
CA HIS A 65 13.60 1.03 -8.65
C HIS A 65 15.14 1.07 -8.60
N GLY A 66 15.73 0.15 -7.84
CA GLY A 66 17.18 0.09 -7.60
C GLY A 66 17.98 -0.62 -8.70
N GLY A 67 17.33 -1.09 -9.78
CA GLY A 67 17.95 -1.88 -10.84
C GLY A 67 18.10 -3.39 -10.51
N ASN A 68 18.38 -3.70 -9.26
CA ASN A 68 18.48 -5.08 -8.73
C ASN A 68 17.44 -5.40 -7.66
N ARG A 69 16.56 -4.46 -7.33
CA ARG A 69 15.49 -4.59 -6.34
C ARG A 69 14.38 -3.57 -6.59
N ILE A 70 13.19 -3.88 -6.09
CA ILE A 70 12.04 -2.99 -6.00
C ILE A 70 11.88 -2.61 -4.53
N VAL A 71 11.74 -1.33 -4.23
CA VAL A 71 11.52 -0.85 -2.87
C VAL A 71 10.31 0.04 -2.83
N ASP A 72 9.47 -0.16 -1.82
CA ASP A 72 8.29 0.63 -1.57
C ASP A 72 8.39 1.22 -0.14
N LEU A 73 8.20 2.54 -0.03
CA LEU A 73 8.30 3.28 1.21
C LEU A 73 6.94 3.36 1.90
N LYS A 74 6.88 2.92 3.15
CA LYS A 74 5.65 2.95 3.95
C LYS A 74 5.80 3.80 5.21
N VAL A 75 4.84 4.69 5.41
CA VAL A 75 4.67 5.41 6.68
C VAL A 75 3.41 4.86 7.35
N VAL A 76 3.60 4.08 8.42
CA VAL A 76 2.53 3.35 9.10
C VAL A 76 2.30 3.88 10.52
N LYS A 77 1.19 3.50 11.14
CA LYS A 77 0.91 3.88 12.52
C LYS A 77 1.92 3.23 13.48
N ASP A 78 2.02 1.92 13.43
CA ASP A 78 2.90 1.04 14.20
C ASP A 78 3.12 -0.26 13.42
N PHE A 79 3.92 -1.20 13.95
CA PHE A 79 4.17 -2.51 13.34
C PHE A 79 3.40 -3.65 14.02
N GLU A 80 2.40 -3.31 14.84
CA GLU A 80 1.62 -4.30 15.57
C GLU A 80 0.70 -5.12 14.64
N PRO A 81 0.54 -6.43 14.94
CA PRO A 81 -0.43 -7.25 14.23
C PRO A 81 -1.85 -6.74 14.43
N MET A 82 -2.65 -6.73 13.37
CA MET A 82 -4.02 -6.25 13.36
C MET A 82 -5.03 -7.38 13.16
N TYR A 83 -6.23 -7.22 13.73
CA TYR A 83 -7.32 -8.17 13.53
C TYR A 83 -7.98 -7.96 12.16
N LYS A 84 -8.05 -9.02 11.36
CA LYS A 84 -8.71 -9.05 10.05
C LYS A 84 -9.84 -10.07 10.10
N GLU A 85 -11.06 -9.62 9.84
CA GLU A 85 -12.26 -10.48 9.88
C GLU A 85 -12.09 -11.70 8.95
N GLY A 86 -12.34 -12.90 9.48
CA GLY A 86 -12.15 -14.17 8.77
C GLY A 86 -10.73 -14.73 8.77
N PHE A 87 -9.73 -13.96 9.22
CA PHE A 87 -8.31 -14.34 9.23
C PHE A 87 -7.67 -14.30 10.64
N GLY A 88 -8.33 -13.64 11.60
CA GLY A 88 -7.73 -13.44 12.93
C GLY A 88 -6.67 -12.34 12.96
N ARG A 89 -5.63 -12.51 13.79
CA ARG A 89 -4.51 -11.56 13.85
C ARG A 89 -3.54 -11.84 12.72
N VAL A 90 -3.32 -10.85 11.87
CA VAL A 90 -2.39 -10.89 10.74
C VAL A 90 -1.34 -9.78 10.89
N SER A 91 -0.22 -9.90 10.20
CA SER A 91 0.79 -8.85 10.16
C SER A 91 0.22 -7.57 9.53
N TRP A 92 0.81 -6.42 9.85
CA TRP A 92 0.45 -5.16 9.20
C TRP A 92 0.68 -5.20 7.68
N VAL A 93 1.62 -6.01 7.19
CA VAL A 93 1.88 -6.20 5.75
C VAL A 93 0.67 -6.86 5.08
N GLU A 94 0.19 -7.97 5.63
CA GLU A 94 -0.98 -8.70 5.11
C GLU A 94 -2.29 -7.94 5.32
N TYR A 95 -2.39 -7.22 6.44
CA TYR A 95 -3.59 -6.43 6.74
C TYR A 95 -3.83 -5.38 5.67
N TRP A 96 -2.79 -4.64 5.29
CA TRP A 96 -2.86 -3.59 4.28
C TRP A 96 -2.67 -4.09 2.84
N GLY A 97 -2.37 -5.39 2.64
CA GLY A 97 -2.18 -6.00 1.33
C GLY A 97 -0.90 -5.53 0.64
N TYR A 98 0.16 -5.23 1.39
CA TYR A 98 1.46 -4.86 0.82
C TYR A 98 2.17 -6.03 0.16
N ASP A 99 1.87 -7.26 0.56
CA ASP A 99 2.22 -8.49 -0.12
C ASP A 99 1.59 -8.56 -1.53
N ILE A 100 0.30 -8.23 -1.65
CA ILE A 100 -0.42 -8.14 -2.94
C ILE A 100 0.19 -7.05 -3.82
N GLN A 101 0.46 -5.87 -3.25
CA GLN A 101 1.11 -4.77 -3.97
C GLN A 101 2.48 -5.20 -4.50
N GLY A 102 3.30 -5.83 -3.65
CA GLY A 102 4.63 -6.31 -4.01
C GLY A 102 4.60 -7.35 -5.12
N ALA A 103 3.67 -8.31 -5.04
CA ALA A 103 3.48 -9.35 -6.05
C ALA A 103 3.13 -8.76 -7.44
N VAL A 104 2.20 -7.81 -7.47
CA VAL A 104 1.81 -7.13 -8.71
C VAL A 104 2.96 -6.27 -9.24
N TYR A 105 3.63 -5.50 -8.38
CA TYR A 105 4.75 -4.66 -8.79
C TYR A 105 5.89 -5.49 -9.38
N GLN A 106 6.27 -6.57 -8.71
CA GLN A 106 7.31 -7.47 -9.17
C GLN A 106 6.95 -8.10 -10.53
N ARG A 107 5.71 -8.57 -10.69
CA ARG A 107 5.28 -9.22 -11.93
C ARG A 107 5.17 -8.24 -13.10
N ILE A 108 4.64 -7.04 -12.88
CA ILE A 108 4.56 -6.02 -13.93
C ILE A 108 5.96 -5.51 -14.32
N GLU A 109 6.86 -5.31 -13.36
CA GLU A 109 8.26 -4.96 -13.64
C GLU A 109 8.93 -6.03 -14.49
N GLN A 110 8.78 -7.30 -14.12
CA GLN A 110 9.34 -8.43 -14.86
C GLN A 110 8.86 -8.47 -16.31
N LEU A 111 7.55 -8.30 -16.53
CA LEU A 111 6.94 -8.27 -17.86
C LEU A 111 7.41 -7.07 -18.68
N TYR A 112 7.42 -5.88 -18.08
CA TYR A 112 7.82 -4.63 -18.72
C TYR A 112 9.29 -4.63 -19.12
N SER A 113 10.16 -5.17 -18.26
CA SER A 113 11.62 -5.24 -18.49
C SER A 113 12.06 -6.43 -19.31
N GLY A 114 11.18 -7.42 -19.54
CA GLY A 114 11.51 -8.68 -20.23
C GLY A 114 12.47 -9.58 -19.43
N ARG A 115 12.49 -9.46 -18.09
CA ARG A 115 13.37 -10.26 -17.23
C ARG A 115 12.89 -11.71 -17.13
N THR A 116 13.82 -12.63 -17.05
CA THR A 116 13.53 -14.03 -16.71
C THR A 116 13.27 -14.21 -15.24
N GLU A 117 14.08 -13.59 -14.40
CA GLU A 117 13.97 -13.67 -12.93
C GLU A 117 13.36 -12.39 -12.35
N PRO A 118 12.43 -12.50 -11.40
CA PRO A 118 11.85 -11.35 -10.76
C PRO A 118 12.87 -10.64 -9.85
N LEU A 119 12.75 -9.32 -9.71
CA LEU A 119 13.54 -8.57 -8.74
C LEU A 119 12.98 -8.80 -7.33
N PRO A 120 13.84 -8.91 -6.29
CA PRO A 120 13.38 -8.98 -4.91
C PRO A 120 12.62 -7.69 -4.52
N PHE A 121 11.56 -7.87 -3.74
CA PHE A 121 10.71 -6.78 -3.26
C PHE A 121 10.94 -6.49 -1.78
N TYR A 122 11.13 -5.22 -1.45
CA TYR A 122 11.38 -4.75 -0.11
C TYR A 122 10.40 -3.64 0.30
N LEU A 123 10.03 -3.65 1.56
CA LEU A 123 9.37 -2.53 2.22
C LEU A 123 10.38 -1.81 3.11
N VAL A 124 10.59 -0.52 2.88
CA VAL A 124 11.22 0.37 3.84
C VAL A 124 10.10 1.07 4.59
N ALA A 125 10.05 0.89 5.89
CA ALA A 125 8.93 1.37 6.69
C ALA A 125 9.38 2.19 7.91
N VAL A 126 8.59 3.21 8.23
CA VAL A 126 8.73 4.04 9.43
C VAL A 126 7.39 4.21 10.12
N THR A 127 7.37 4.19 11.46
CA THR A 127 6.14 4.38 12.23
C THR A 127 5.91 5.85 12.59
N LYS A 128 4.63 6.20 12.83
CA LYS A 128 4.23 7.54 13.31
C LYS A 128 4.19 7.63 14.84
N GLU A 129 4.74 6.65 15.54
CA GLU A 129 4.79 6.63 16.99
C GLU A 129 5.53 7.84 17.57
N LYS A 130 5.40 8.07 18.87
CA LYS A 130 6.10 9.15 19.57
C LYS A 130 7.62 9.02 19.45
N VAL A 131 8.11 7.77 19.51
CA VAL A 131 9.49 7.39 19.13
C VAL A 131 9.34 6.49 17.92
N PRO A 132 9.59 6.98 16.70
CA PRO A 132 9.41 6.21 15.49
C PRO A 132 10.33 4.99 15.43
N ASP A 133 9.78 3.85 15.05
CA ASP A 133 10.54 2.64 14.71
C ASP A 133 10.69 2.52 13.19
N VAL A 134 11.75 1.84 12.74
CA VAL A 134 12.10 1.69 11.33
C VAL A 134 12.40 0.25 10.98
N LYS A 135 11.99 -0.20 9.79
CA LYS A 135 12.27 -1.55 9.28
C LYS A 135 12.58 -1.54 7.80
N ILE A 136 13.46 -2.46 7.40
CA ILE A 136 13.60 -2.90 6.01
C ILE A 136 13.17 -4.36 5.98
N LEU A 137 12.09 -4.67 5.29
CA LEU A 137 11.54 -6.02 5.19
C LEU A 137 11.72 -6.54 3.78
N HIS A 138 12.38 -7.68 3.62
CA HIS A 138 12.31 -8.49 2.42
C HIS A 138 11.02 -9.31 2.47
N ILE A 139 10.19 -9.22 1.46
CA ILE A 139 9.02 -10.09 1.34
C ILE A 139 9.45 -11.33 0.59
N ASP A 140 9.41 -12.48 1.27
CA ASP A 140 9.80 -13.75 0.69
C ASP A 140 8.99 -14.08 -0.57
N GLN A 141 9.65 -14.70 -1.56
CA GLN A 141 9.04 -15.00 -2.86
C GLN A 141 7.79 -15.88 -2.73
N SER A 142 7.77 -16.80 -1.78
CA SER A 142 6.61 -17.68 -1.56
C SER A 142 5.33 -16.91 -1.14
N TYR A 143 5.48 -15.82 -0.38
CA TYR A 143 4.39 -14.91 -0.06
C TYR A 143 3.92 -14.13 -1.29
N LEU A 144 4.84 -13.60 -2.08
CA LEU A 144 4.52 -12.88 -3.31
C LEU A 144 3.82 -13.79 -4.32
N ASP A 145 4.29 -15.02 -4.49
CA ASP A 145 3.67 -16.01 -5.39
C ASP A 145 2.24 -16.37 -4.93
N THR A 146 2.05 -16.49 -3.62
CA THR A 146 0.72 -16.77 -3.04
C THR A 146 -0.22 -15.58 -3.24
N ALA A 147 0.26 -14.37 -3.02
CA ALA A 147 -0.49 -13.14 -3.25
C ALA A 147 -0.84 -12.97 -4.74
N LEU A 148 0.08 -13.29 -5.65
CA LEU A 148 -0.16 -13.24 -7.10
C LEU A 148 -1.27 -14.20 -7.54
N LYS A 149 -1.28 -15.44 -7.02
CA LYS A 149 -2.36 -16.41 -7.28
C LYS A 149 -3.71 -15.90 -6.78
N LEU A 150 -3.74 -15.17 -5.65
CA LEU A 150 -4.96 -14.55 -5.16
C LEU A 150 -5.47 -13.45 -6.10
N VAL A 151 -4.56 -12.67 -6.70
CA VAL A 151 -4.88 -11.67 -7.72
C VAL A 151 -5.47 -12.36 -8.94
N GLU A 152 -4.77 -13.36 -9.50
CA GLU A 152 -5.22 -14.16 -10.65
C GLU A 152 -6.64 -14.71 -10.47
N ALA A 153 -6.91 -15.31 -9.32
CA ALA A 153 -8.22 -15.90 -9.01
C ALA A 153 -9.37 -14.89 -8.89
N LYS A 154 -9.08 -13.58 -8.80
CA LYS A 154 -10.08 -12.55 -8.55
C LYS A 154 -10.19 -11.48 -9.63
N ILE A 155 -9.16 -11.32 -10.45
CA ILE A 155 -9.05 -10.16 -11.33
C ILE A 155 -10.17 -10.10 -12.38
N GLU A 156 -10.53 -11.23 -12.97
CA GLU A 156 -11.63 -11.32 -13.93
C GLU A 156 -12.93 -10.72 -13.36
N ARG A 157 -13.28 -11.11 -12.13
CA ARG A 157 -14.47 -10.56 -11.47
C ARG A 157 -14.37 -9.06 -11.24
N PHE A 158 -13.19 -8.54 -10.87
CA PHE A 158 -13.01 -7.10 -10.69
C PHE A 158 -13.11 -6.35 -12.01
N ASP A 159 -12.62 -6.92 -13.09
CA ASP A 159 -12.69 -6.33 -14.42
C ASP A 159 -14.16 -6.26 -14.89
N LEU A 160 -14.94 -7.33 -14.73
CA LEU A 160 -16.37 -7.36 -15.01
C LEU A 160 -17.16 -6.34 -14.15
N ILE A 161 -16.82 -6.18 -12.87
CA ILE A 161 -17.42 -5.15 -12.01
C ILE A 161 -17.08 -3.74 -12.53
N LYS A 162 -15.84 -3.51 -12.93
CA LYS A 162 -15.38 -2.24 -13.46
C LYS A 162 -16.03 -1.89 -14.80
N ALA A 163 -16.31 -2.91 -15.64
CA ALA A 163 -17.06 -2.77 -16.89
C ALA A 163 -18.55 -2.52 -16.66
N GLY A 164 -19.07 -2.83 -15.47
CA GLY A 164 -20.51 -2.74 -15.16
C GLY A 164 -21.30 -4.01 -15.50
N ASP A 165 -20.63 -5.09 -15.88
CA ASP A 165 -21.27 -6.35 -16.26
C ASP A 165 -21.69 -7.20 -15.05
N VAL A 166 -21.07 -6.94 -13.89
CA VAL A 166 -21.35 -7.63 -12.62
C VAL A 166 -21.48 -6.62 -11.49
N GLU A 167 -22.53 -6.75 -10.69
CA GLU A 167 -22.71 -5.93 -9.51
C GLU A 167 -21.68 -6.26 -8.40
N PRO A 168 -21.09 -5.25 -7.75
CA PRO A 168 -20.20 -5.46 -6.63
C PRO A 168 -20.95 -6.04 -5.42
N LYS A 169 -20.35 -7.02 -4.76
CA LYS A 169 -20.90 -7.56 -3.51
C LYS A 169 -20.83 -6.50 -2.43
N ARG A 170 -21.96 -6.13 -1.87
CA ARG A 170 -22.05 -5.18 -0.76
C ARG A 170 -21.51 -5.82 0.53
N CYS A 171 -20.64 -5.12 1.24
CA CYS A 171 -20.13 -5.56 2.54
C CYS A 171 -21.00 -5.10 3.73
N GLU A 172 -21.95 -4.18 3.49
CA GLU A 172 -22.87 -3.55 4.46
C GLU A 172 -22.19 -2.80 5.64
N LYS A 173 -20.85 -2.67 5.61
CA LYS A 173 -20.04 -2.11 6.72
C LYS A 173 -19.25 -0.87 6.31
N CYS A 174 -18.83 -0.73 5.05
CA CYS A 174 -18.03 0.41 4.57
C CYS A 174 -18.91 1.66 4.38
N GLU A 175 -18.27 2.82 4.25
CA GLU A 175 -18.95 4.11 4.05
C GLU A 175 -19.87 4.09 2.83
N TYR A 176 -19.41 3.58 1.70
CA TYR A 176 -20.23 3.47 0.49
C TYR A 176 -21.49 2.64 0.73
N CYS A 177 -21.38 1.46 1.35
CA CYS A 177 -22.55 0.63 1.63
C CYS A 177 -23.53 1.31 2.60
N LYS A 178 -23.01 2.02 3.61
CA LYS A 178 -23.85 2.78 4.56
C LYS A 178 -24.56 3.95 3.89
N GLN A 179 -23.86 4.72 3.07
CA GLN A 179 -24.42 5.89 2.38
C GLN A 179 -25.44 5.52 1.31
N THR A 180 -25.27 4.35 0.67
CA THR A 180 -26.15 3.84 -0.40
C THR A 180 -27.13 2.78 0.08
N LYS A 181 -27.27 2.58 1.40
CA LYS A 181 -28.20 1.60 1.98
C LYS A 181 -29.65 2.06 1.76
N VAL A 182 -30.44 1.19 1.13
CA VAL A 182 -31.89 1.37 1.00
C VAL A 182 -32.58 0.39 1.95
N ILE A 183 -33.31 0.91 2.92
CA ILE A 183 -34.09 0.10 3.87
C ILE A 183 -35.43 -0.23 3.22
N THR A 184 -35.61 -1.50 2.83
CA THR A 184 -36.83 -1.97 2.19
C THR A 184 -37.78 -2.76 3.11
N LYS A 185 -37.24 -3.23 4.27
CA LYS A 185 -38.00 -3.96 5.28
C LYS A 185 -37.31 -3.80 6.67
N PRO A 186 -38.05 -4.00 7.76
CA PRO A 186 -37.45 -4.10 9.08
C PRO A 186 -36.47 -5.28 9.15
N GLU A 187 -35.40 -5.12 9.93
CA GLU A 187 -34.48 -6.20 10.29
C GLU A 187 -34.96 -6.81 11.62
N GLU A 188 -34.96 -8.16 11.73
CA GLU A 188 -35.26 -8.81 12.99
C GLU A 188 -34.01 -8.78 13.89
N PHE A 189 -34.21 -8.50 15.17
CA PHE A 189 -33.15 -8.53 16.15
C PHE A 189 -32.93 -9.99 16.63
N GLU A 190 -31.80 -10.56 16.25
CA GLU A 190 -31.37 -11.88 16.70
C GLU A 190 -30.32 -11.73 17.80
N ILE A 191 -30.54 -12.32 18.97
CA ILE A 191 -29.53 -12.44 20.01
C ILE A 191 -28.56 -13.52 19.53
N ARG A 192 -27.32 -13.11 19.20
CA ARG A 192 -26.25 -14.10 18.98
C ARG A 192 -25.89 -14.70 20.32
N GLU A 193 -26.12 -15.99 20.46
CA GLU A 193 -25.58 -16.74 21.57
C GLU A 193 -24.04 -16.66 21.52
N ALA A 194 -23.40 -16.40 22.67
CA ALA A 194 -21.98 -16.13 22.84
C ALA A 194 -21.13 -17.41 22.70
#